data_a7109fdae59b79a57bd65c03c455a20b
#
_entry.id   a7109fdae59b79a57bd65c03c455a20b
#
_cell.length_a   1.000
_cell.length_b   1.000
_cell.length_c   1.000
_cell.angle_alpha   90.00
_cell.angle_beta   90.00
_cell.angle_gamma   90.00
#
_symmetry.space_group_name_H-M   'P 1'
#
loop_
_entity.id
_entity.type
_entity.pdbx_description
1 polymer ?
#
loop_
_entity_poly.entity_id
_entity_poly.type
_entity_poly.pdbx_seq_one_letter_code
_entity_poly.pdbx_strand_id
1 'polypeptide(L)'
;ATLATAWVLSRPRMADPRRCVWLLAAGIGVATIPSLAAYWTHDLWVCKAMFCIFIPAIYFYIGPCFGLLNNLAPCHMRNMFIAISLLVANILNLIVAPWIVGVLSDWFAGGHATDAESLRAALLVLAPTGFWAAGHLWLASRTIVADQKRAIGYTKAWAP
;
A
#
# COMPACT_ATOMS: atom_id res chain seq x y z
N ALA A 1 0.68 14.73 -3.08
CA ALA A 1 0.74 13.74 -2.00
C ALA A 1 2.20 13.39 -1.66
N THR A 2 3.02 12.92 -2.61
CA THR A 2 4.41 12.47 -2.41
C THR A 2 5.35 13.54 -1.84
N LEU A 3 5.23 14.80 -2.28
CA LEU A 3 6.04 15.91 -1.74
C LEU A 3 5.69 16.21 -0.27
N ALA A 4 4.41 16.17 0.07
CA ALA A 4 3.98 16.36 1.46
C ALA A 4 4.50 15.24 2.35
N THR A 5 4.53 14.00 1.86
CA THR A 5 5.11 12.86 2.58
C THR A 5 6.61 13.03 2.78
N ALA A 6 7.34 13.42 1.74
CA ALA A 6 8.76 13.67 1.82
C ALA A 6 9.08 14.77 2.85
N TRP A 7 8.27 15.83 2.88
CA TRP A 7 8.43 16.92 3.87
C TRP A 7 8.15 16.45 5.30
N VAL A 8 7.11 15.63 5.53
CA VAL A 8 6.82 15.06 6.86
C VAL A 8 7.96 14.15 7.31
N LEU A 9 8.48 13.31 6.41
CA LEU A 9 9.56 12.37 6.72
C LEU A 9 10.94 13.03 6.88
N SER A 10 11.16 14.22 6.33
CA SER A 10 12.40 14.97 6.52
C SER A 10 12.55 15.56 7.93
N ARG A 11 11.49 15.50 8.75
CA ARG A 11 11.57 15.98 10.14
C ARG A 11 12.43 15.04 11.00
N PRO A 12 13.32 15.57 11.89
CA PRO A 12 14.20 14.76 12.71
C PRO A 12 13.46 13.76 13.62
N ARG A 13 12.21 14.01 13.95
CA ARG A 13 11.34 13.08 14.69
C ARG A 13 10.97 11.80 13.91
N MET A 14 11.08 11.82 12.58
CA MET A 14 10.77 10.70 11.69
C MET A 14 12.02 9.93 11.23
N ALA A 15 13.21 10.27 11.75
CA ALA A 15 14.45 9.54 11.48
C ALA A 15 14.41 8.07 11.99
N ASP A 16 13.51 7.76 12.93
CA ASP A 16 13.31 6.39 13.41
C ASP A 16 12.47 5.59 12.39
N PRO A 17 13.02 4.51 11.80
CA PRO A 17 12.31 3.69 10.82
C PRO A 17 11.02 3.07 11.36
N ARG A 18 10.92 2.80 12.65
CA ARG A 18 9.68 2.34 13.27
C ARG A 18 8.55 3.37 13.12
N ARG A 19 8.83 4.63 13.38
CA ARG A 19 7.83 5.71 13.28
C ARG A 19 7.37 5.90 11.84
N CYS A 20 8.28 5.75 10.88
CA CYS A 20 7.95 5.78 9.47
C CYS A 20 6.95 4.66 9.11
N VAL A 21 7.23 3.42 9.51
CA VAL A 21 6.32 2.28 9.26
C VAL A 21 4.98 2.43 9.98
N TRP A 22 4.97 2.96 11.21
CA TRP A 22 3.74 3.26 11.95
C TRP A 22 2.87 4.30 11.22
N LEU A 23 3.50 5.36 10.73
CA LEU A 23 2.80 6.40 9.98
C LEU A 23 2.21 5.84 8.67
N LEU A 24 2.94 4.94 8.01
CA LEU A 24 2.44 4.25 6.81
C LEU A 24 1.26 3.33 7.13
N ALA A 25 1.35 2.52 8.19
CA ALA A 25 0.27 1.64 8.62
C ALA A 25 -1.00 2.44 8.98
N ALA A 26 -0.83 3.51 9.75
CA ALA A 26 -1.94 4.42 10.10
C ALA A 26 -2.52 5.09 8.86
N GLY A 27 -1.67 5.58 7.96
CA GLY A 27 -2.10 6.25 6.73
C GLY A 27 -2.92 5.33 5.81
N ILE A 28 -2.48 4.08 5.61
CA ILE A 28 -3.22 3.09 4.82
C ILE A 28 -4.53 2.71 5.52
N GLY A 29 -4.50 2.48 6.84
CA GLY A 29 -5.70 2.17 7.60
C GLY A 29 -6.75 3.28 7.53
N VAL A 30 -6.33 4.53 7.69
CA VAL A 30 -7.22 5.70 7.58
C VAL A 30 -7.72 5.88 6.13
N ALA A 31 -6.86 5.67 5.12
CA ALA A 31 -7.27 5.75 3.72
C ALA A 31 -8.28 4.68 3.30
N THR A 32 -8.31 3.53 3.99
CA THR A 32 -9.30 2.48 3.75
C THR A 32 -10.73 2.91 4.11
N ILE A 33 -10.90 3.82 5.07
CA ILE A 33 -12.22 4.28 5.51
C ILE A 33 -12.99 5.01 4.39
N PRO A 34 -12.43 6.03 3.71
CA PRO A 34 -13.12 6.65 2.59
C PRO A 34 -13.34 5.71 1.39
N SER A 35 -12.49 4.71 1.16
CA SER A 35 -12.75 3.72 0.12
C SER A 35 -13.98 2.86 0.44
N LEU A 36 -14.11 2.39 1.69
CA LEU A 36 -15.30 1.68 2.14
C LEU A 36 -16.56 2.55 2.01
N ALA A 37 -16.50 3.81 2.45
CA ALA A 37 -17.61 4.75 2.34
C ALA A 37 -18.00 5.01 0.87
N ALA A 38 -17.02 5.12 -0.04
CA ALA A 38 -17.26 5.29 -1.47
C ALA A 38 -18.02 4.10 -2.08
N TYR A 39 -17.66 2.87 -1.68
CA TYR A 39 -18.32 1.66 -2.18
C TYR A 39 -19.66 1.38 -1.48
N TRP A 40 -19.87 1.88 -0.27
CA TRP A 40 -21.12 1.73 0.46
C TRP A 40 -22.22 2.67 -0.03
N THR A 41 -21.88 3.89 -0.43
CA THR A 41 -22.86 4.92 -0.79
C THR A 41 -23.44 4.72 -2.20
N HIS A 42 -24.72 5.04 -2.36
CA HIS A 42 -25.39 5.10 -3.66
C HIS A 42 -25.38 6.53 -4.26
N ASP A 43 -24.97 7.52 -3.48
CA ASP A 43 -24.89 8.90 -3.94
C ASP A 43 -23.60 9.15 -4.71
N LEU A 44 -23.75 9.51 -5.98
CA LEU A 44 -22.64 9.77 -6.90
C LEU A 44 -21.74 10.92 -6.43
N TRP A 45 -22.29 11.95 -5.78
CA TRP A 45 -21.50 13.07 -5.30
C TRP A 45 -20.64 12.70 -4.09
N VAL A 46 -21.21 11.94 -3.17
CA VAL A 46 -20.49 11.43 -2.00
C VAL A 46 -19.38 10.46 -2.47
N CYS A 47 -19.68 9.57 -3.42
CA CYS A 47 -18.71 8.65 -3.99
C CYS A 47 -17.52 9.41 -4.63
N LYS A 48 -17.79 10.42 -5.47
CA LYS A 48 -16.74 11.26 -6.05
C LYS A 48 -15.90 11.98 -4.99
N ALA A 49 -16.53 12.54 -3.97
CA ALA A 49 -15.83 13.22 -2.89
C ALA A 49 -14.91 12.26 -2.11
N MET A 50 -15.38 11.03 -1.82
CA MET A 50 -14.58 10.01 -1.14
C MET A 50 -13.39 9.56 -1.99
N PHE A 51 -13.55 9.40 -3.30
CA PHE A 51 -12.43 9.09 -4.20
C PHE A 51 -11.42 10.24 -4.31
N CYS A 52 -11.86 11.48 -4.29
CA CYS A 52 -10.95 12.64 -4.25
C CYS A 52 -10.05 12.65 -3.00
N ILE A 53 -10.52 12.09 -1.88
CA ILE A 53 -9.74 11.94 -0.65
C ILE A 53 -8.87 10.68 -0.72
N PHE A 54 -9.43 9.57 -1.17
CA PHE A 54 -8.79 8.27 -1.18
C PHE A 54 -7.59 8.19 -2.14
N ILE A 55 -7.73 8.71 -3.37
CA ILE A 55 -6.67 8.61 -4.39
C ILE A 55 -5.36 9.30 -3.94
N PRO A 56 -5.36 10.56 -3.47
CA PRO A 56 -4.15 11.16 -2.92
C PRO A 56 -3.59 10.42 -1.70
N ALA A 57 -4.47 9.87 -0.84
CA ALA A 57 -4.06 9.15 0.35
C ALA A 57 -3.33 7.83 0.01
N ILE A 58 -3.75 7.12 -1.04
CA ILE A 58 -3.08 5.90 -1.49
C ILE A 58 -1.65 6.19 -1.99
N TYR A 59 -1.43 7.32 -2.67
CA TYR A 59 -0.09 7.68 -3.17
C TYR A 59 0.87 8.15 -2.06
N PHE A 60 0.36 8.37 -0.84
CA PHE A 60 1.17 8.79 0.30
C PHE A 60 2.22 7.74 0.71
N TYR A 61 1.93 6.45 0.58
CA TYR A 61 2.81 5.39 1.07
C TYR A 61 3.95 5.01 0.10
N ILE A 62 3.81 5.29 -1.20
CA ILE A 62 4.73 4.79 -2.23
C ILE A 62 6.17 5.24 -1.98
N GLY A 63 6.39 6.54 -1.78
CA GLY A 63 7.73 7.08 -1.53
C GLY A 63 8.42 6.47 -0.32
N PRO A 64 7.79 6.51 0.87
CA PRO A 64 8.36 5.93 2.07
C PRO A 64 8.61 4.42 2.00
N CYS A 65 7.70 3.67 1.35
CA CYS A 65 7.90 2.22 1.16
C CYS A 65 9.15 1.92 0.34
N PHE A 66 9.37 2.62 -0.77
CA PHE A 66 10.60 2.46 -1.54
C PHE A 66 11.84 2.95 -0.80
N GLY A 67 11.73 4.00 0.01
CA GLY A 67 12.80 4.46 0.88
C GLY A 67 13.21 3.40 1.91
N LEU A 68 12.25 2.77 2.56
CA LEU A 68 12.48 1.66 3.51
C LEU A 68 13.09 0.44 2.82
N LEU A 69 12.56 0.07 1.65
CA LEU A 69 13.08 -1.05 0.86
C LEU A 69 14.52 -0.83 0.44
N ASN A 70 14.86 0.40 0.02
CA ASN A 70 16.21 0.80 -0.35
C ASN A 70 17.20 0.70 0.83
N ASN A 71 16.73 0.99 2.05
CA ASN A 71 17.53 0.89 3.27
C ASN A 71 17.69 -0.55 3.78
N LEU A 72 16.83 -1.48 3.36
CA LEU A 72 16.92 -2.90 3.69
C LEU A 72 17.78 -3.67 2.70
N ALA A 73 17.98 -3.16 1.50
CA ALA A 73 18.77 -3.82 0.46
C ALA A 73 20.27 -3.53 0.59
N PRO A 74 21.14 -4.54 0.39
CA PRO A 74 22.59 -4.34 0.28
C PRO A 74 22.93 -3.34 -0.84
N CYS A 75 23.97 -2.52 -0.66
CA CYS A 75 24.28 -1.41 -1.58
C CYS A 75 24.40 -1.83 -3.05
N HIS A 76 25.02 -2.97 -3.31
CA HIS A 76 25.26 -3.48 -4.66
C HIS A 76 24.02 -4.13 -5.31
N MET A 77 22.95 -4.41 -4.55
CA MET A 77 21.73 -5.07 -5.04
C MET A 77 20.47 -4.18 -4.94
N ARG A 78 20.59 -2.92 -4.52
CA ARG A 78 19.44 -2.02 -4.30
C ARG A 78 18.54 -1.90 -5.52
N ASN A 79 19.14 -1.65 -6.69
CA ASN A 79 18.36 -1.50 -7.93
C ASN A 79 17.63 -2.78 -8.32
N MET A 80 18.25 -3.95 -8.10
CA MET A 80 17.62 -5.24 -8.34
C MET A 80 16.44 -5.49 -7.41
N PHE A 81 16.57 -5.19 -6.11
CA PHE A 81 15.49 -5.32 -5.15
C PHE A 81 14.30 -4.44 -5.50
N ILE A 82 14.55 -3.19 -5.89
CA ILE A 82 13.49 -2.26 -6.31
C ILE A 82 12.83 -2.76 -7.60
N ALA A 83 13.61 -3.21 -8.58
CA ALA A 83 13.07 -3.71 -9.84
C ALA A 83 12.18 -4.94 -9.66
N ILE A 84 12.61 -5.90 -8.85
CA ILE A 84 11.81 -7.10 -8.53
C ILE A 84 10.54 -6.72 -7.78
N SER A 85 10.64 -5.82 -6.80
CA SER A 85 9.48 -5.37 -6.03
C SER A 85 8.46 -4.65 -6.91
N LEU A 86 8.90 -3.81 -7.84
CA LEU A 86 8.06 -3.16 -8.84
C LEU A 86 7.42 -4.15 -9.79
N LEU A 87 8.19 -5.15 -10.26
CA LEU A 87 7.66 -6.19 -11.13
C LEU A 87 6.53 -6.97 -10.45
N VAL A 88 6.76 -7.44 -9.23
CA VAL A 88 5.75 -8.16 -8.44
C VAL A 88 4.53 -7.27 -8.18
N ALA A 89 4.74 -6.02 -7.79
CA ALA A 89 3.64 -5.09 -7.56
C ALA A 89 2.81 -4.84 -8.84
N ASN A 90 3.47 -4.69 -9.99
CA ASN A 90 2.77 -4.51 -11.27
C ASN A 90 2.00 -5.75 -11.69
N ILE A 91 2.54 -6.95 -11.54
CA ILE A 91 1.82 -8.20 -11.81
C ILE A 91 0.56 -8.28 -10.94
N LEU A 92 0.69 -8.03 -9.64
CA LEU A 92 -0.44 -8.07 -8.72
C LEU A 92 -1.49 -7.01 -9.05
N ASN A 93 -1.08 -5.79 -9.35
CA ASN A 93 -2.00 -4.68 -9.60
C ASN A 93 -2.66 -4.73 -10.98
N LEU A 94 -1.94 -5.14 -12.03
CA LEU A 94 -2.44 -5.07 -13.40
C LEU A 94 -3.08 -6.37 -13.89
N ILE A 95 -2.71 -7.50 -13.31
CA ILE A 95 -3.21 -8.82 -13.72
C ILE A 95 -4.10 -9.42 -12.65
N VAL A 96 -3.55 -9.62 -11.44
CA VAL A 96 -4.23 -10.38 -10.39
C VAL A 96 -5.42 -9.61 -9.81
N ALA A 97 -5.25 -8.32 -9.52
CA ALA A 97 -6.31 -7.53 -8.88
C ALA A 97 -7.55 -7.37 -9.80
N PRO A 98 -7.44 -6.97 -11.08
CA PRO A 98 -8.59 -6.92 -11.97
C PRO A 98 -9.26 -8.28 -12.19
N TRP A 99 -8.43 -9.34 -12.27
CA TRP A 99 -8.97 -10.70 -12.42
C TRP A 99 -9.81 -11.12 -11.21
N ILE A 100 -9.32 -10.89 -9.98
CA ILE A 100 -10.08 -11.18 -8.75
C ILE A 100 -11.38 -10.37 -8.72
N VAL A 101 -11.33 -9.07 -9.04
CA VAL A 101 -12.51 -8.21 -9.09
C VAL A 101 -13.51 -8.74 -10.10
N GLY A 102 -13.06 -9.15 -11.29
CA GLY A 102 -13.92 -9.72 -12.33
C GLY A 102 -14.61 -11.01 -11.84
N VAL A 103 -13.85 -11.97 -11.32
CA VAL A 103 -14.41 -13.23 -10.80
C VAL A 103 -15.41 -12.99 -9.67
N LEU A 104 -15.12 -12.08 -8.74
CA LEU A 104 -16.05 -11.72 -7.67
C LEU A 104 -17.31 -11.06 -8.22
N SER A 105 -17.17 -10.14 -9.18
CA SER A 105 -18.30 -9.47 -9.80
C SER A 105 -19.22 -10.45 -10.53
N ASP A 106 -18.65 -11.41 -11.27
CA ASP A 106 -19.40 -12.47 -11.95
C ASP A 106 -20.12 -13.37 -10.94
N TRP A 107 -19.47 -13.69 -9.84
CA TRP A 107 -20.09 -14.48 -8.77
C TRP A 107 -21.26 -13.76 -8.11
N PHE A 108 -21.15 -12.45 -7.85
CA PHE A 108 -22.26 -11.65 -7.32
C PHE A 108 -23.38 -11.42 -8.33
N ALA A 109 -23.10 -11.44 -9.63
CA ALA A 109 -24.09 -11.35 -10.68
C ALA A 109 -24.99 -12.60 -10.79
N GLY A 110 -24.61 -13.73 -10.16
CA GLY A 110 -25.44 -14.92 -10.06
C GLY A 110 -25.84 -15.54 -11.40
N GLY A 111 -25.01 -15.42 -12.43
CA GLY A 111 -25.27 -15.91 -13.79
C GLY A 111 -26.04 -14.94 -14.69
N HIS A 112 -26.34 -13.72 -14.23
CA HIS A 112 -26.84 -12.63 -15.03
C HIS A 112 -25.66 -11.81 -15.60
N ALA A 113 -25.93 -10.87 -16.51
CA ALA A 113 -24.91 -9.94 -16.97
C ALA A 113 -24.40 -9.11 -15.78
N THR A 114 -23.07 -8.93 -15.69
CA THR A 114 -22.45 -8.09 -14.66
C THR A 114 -22.96 -6.66 -14.77
N ASP A 115 -23.39 -6.11 -13.65
CA ASP A 115 -23.90 -4.74 -13.55
C ASP A 115 -23.07 -3.92 -12.54
N ALA A 116 -23.43 -2.65 -12.37
CA ALA A 116 -22.75 -1.77 -11.44
C ALA A 116 -22.84 -2.24 -9.98
N GLU A 117 -23.92 -2.94 -9.62
CA GLU A 117 -24.15 -3.43 -8.26
C GLU A 117 -23.26 -4.63 -7.95
N SER A 118 -23.12 -5.59 -8.87
CA SER A 118 -22.22 -6.75 -8.70
C SER A 118 -20.76 -6.32 -8.60
N LEU A 119 -20.32 -5.36 -9.43
CA LEU A 119 -18.99 -4.78 -9.36
C LEU A 119 -18.75 -4.06 -8.02
N ARG A 120 -19.75 -3.29 -7.57
CA ARG A 120 -19.70 -2.59 -6.30
C ARG A 120 -19.60 -3.55 -5.12
N ALA A 121 -20.37 -4.62 -5.12
CA ALA A 121 -20.30 -5.68 -4.10
C ALA A 121 -18.91 -6.32 -4.06
N ALA A 122 -18.32 -6.63 -5.23
CA ALA A 122 -16.98 -7.17 -5.33
C ALA A 122 -15.93 -6.22 -4.72
N LEU A 123 -16.00 -4.93 -5.05
CA LEU A 123 -15.07 -3.92 -4.52
C LEU A 123 -15.26 -3.71 -3.00
N LEU A 124 -16.50 -3.78 -2.51
CA LEU A 124 -16.80 -3.67 -1.08
C LEU A 124 -16.18 -4.82 -0.28
N VAL A 125 -16.22 -6.05 -0.80
CA VAL A 125 -15.58 -7.22 -0.18
C VAL A 125 -14.06 -7.10 -0.17
N LEU A 126 -13.47 -6.50 -1.20
CA LEU A 126 -12.02 -6.31 -1.29
C LEU A 126 -11.51 -5.11 -0.51
N ALA A 127 -12.33 -4.08 -0.27
CA ALA A 127 -11.89 -2.86 0.42
C ALA A 127 -11.25 -3.11 1.81
N PRO A 128 -11.72 -4.06 2.66
CA PRO A 128 -11.08 -4.38 3.94
C PRO A 128 -9.64 -4.89 3.84
N THR A 129 -9.17 -5.30 2.66
CA THR A 129 -7.78 -5.72 2.46
C THR A 129 -6.77 -4.59 2.76
N GLY A 130 -7.21 -3.34 2.72
CA GLY A 130 -6.42 -2.19 3.18
C GLY A 130 -6.07 -2.27 4.68
N PHE A 131 -6.99 -2.72 5.53
CA PHE A 131 -6.69 -2.97 6.95
C PHE A 131 -5.74 -4.15 7.14
N TRP A 132 -5.86 -5.19 6.31
CA TRP A 132 -4.91 -6.29 6.28
C TRP A 132 -3.50 -5.80 5.96
N ALA A 133 -3.34 -4.96 4.94
CA ALA A 133 -2.07 -4.35 4.59
C ALA A 133 -1.51 -3.46 5.72
N ALA A 134 -2.35 -2.65 6.36
CA ALA A 134 -1.97 -1.85 7.52
C ALA A 134 -1.49 -2.72 8.70
N GLY A 135 -2.16 -3.84 8.95
CA GLY A 135 -1.78 -4.82 9.98
C GLY A 135 -0.40 -5.43 9.71
N HIS A 136 -0.10 -5.81 8.46
CA HIS A 136 1.22 -6.33 8.08
C HIS A 136 2.33 -5.29 8.25
N LEU A 137 2.09 -4.03 7.86
CA LEU A 137 3.04 -2.95 8.12
C LEU A 137 3.25 -2.71 9.61
N TRP A 138 2.18 -2.77 10.40
CA TRP A 138 2.32 -2.68 11.86
C TRP A 138 3.17 -3.80 12.42
N LEU A 139 2.99 -5.05 11.98
CA LEU A 139 3.84 -6.17 12.36
C LEU A 139 5.30 -5.96 11.92
N ALA A 140 5.52 -5.50 10.69
CA ALA A 140 6.85 -5.18 10.17
C ALA A 140 7.57 -4.10 11.00
N SER A 141 6.83 -3.18 11.63
CA SER A 141 7.41 -2.17 12.52
C SER A 141 8.18 -2.76 13.72
N ARG A 142 7.88 -4.01 14.09
CA ARG A 142 8.53 -4.69 15.22
C ARG A 142 9.92 -5.17 14.87
N THR A 143 10.17 -5.56 13.63
CA THR A 143 11.44 -6.16 13.18
C THR A 143 12.32 -5.19 12.38
N ILE A 144 11.75 -4.14 11.78
CA ILE A 144 12.39 -3.25 10.81
C ILE A 144 13.77 -2.71 11.30
N VAL A 145 13.91 -2.37 12.56
CA VAL A 145 15.17 -1.83 13.12
C VAL A 145 16.26 -2.90 13.17
N ALA A 146 15.89 -4.14 13.55
CA ALA A 146 16.82 -5.25 13.58
C ALA A 146 17.25 -5.65 12.17
N ASP A 147 16.31 -5.65 11.23
CA ASP A 147 16.55 -6.01 9.84
C ASP A 147 17.44 -4.98 9.13
N GLN A 148 17.25 -3.68 9.38
CA GLN A 148 18.13 -2.63 8.87
C GLN A 148 19.55 -2.74 9.45
N LYS A 149 19.71 -3.06 10.73
CA LYS A 149 21.03 -3.29 11.33
C LYS A 149 21.74 -4.46 10.69
N ARG A 150 21.03 -5.55 10.41
CA ARG A 150 21.58 -6.71 9.69
C ARG A 150 22.01 -6.32 8.27
N ALA A 151 21.19 -5.59 7.53
CA ALA A 151 21.51 -5.12 6.19
C ALA A 151 22.79 -4.26 6.16
N ILE A 152 22.97 -3.37 7.13
CA ILE A 152 24.19 -2.55 7.28
C ILE A 152 25.40 -3.45 7.62
N GLY A 153 25.23 -4.47 8.45
CA GLY A 153 26.27 -5.44 8.77
C GLY A 153 26.76 -6.19 7.52
N TYR A 154 25.85 -6.67 6.69
CA TYR A 154 26.20 -7.28 5.40
C TYR A 154 26.94 -6.33 4.47
N THR A 155 26.53 -5.07 4.40
CA THR A 155 27.19 -4.06 3.55
C THR A 155 28.65 -3.85 3.98
N LYS A 156 28.93 -3.80 5.29
CA LYS A 156 30.30 -3.64 5.81
C LYS A 156 31.18 -4.87 5.56
N ALA A 157 30.62 -6.07 5.58
CA ALA A 157 31.35 -7.31 5.33
C ALA A 157 31.82 -7.45 3.87
N TRP A 158 31.18 -6.75 2.94
CA TRP A 158 31.49 -6.78 1.49
C TRP A 158 32.10 -5.46 0.98
N ALA A 159 32.40 -4.53 1.87
CA ALA A 159 33.19 -3.34 1.50
C ALA A 159 34.65 -3.76 1.29
N PRO A 160 35.27 -3.41 0.16
CA PRO A 160 36.67 -3.69 -0.11
C PRO A 160 37.60 -2.95 0.85
#